data_e012808c69a5b5b0e632a9528f884583
#
_entry.id   e012808c69a5b5b0e632a9528f884583
#
_cell.length_a   1.000
_cell.length_b   1.000
_cell.length_c   1.000
_cell.angle_alpha   90.00
_cell.angle_beta   90.00
_cell.angle_gamma   90.00
#
_symmetry.space_group_name_H-M   'P 1'
#
loop_
_entity.id
_entity.type
_entity.pdbx_description
1 polymer ?
#
loop_
_entity_poly.entity_id
_entity_poly.type
_entity_poly.pdbx_seq_one_letter_code
_entity_poly.pdbx_strand_id
1 'polypeptide(L)'
;MAERVVIGNATLYLGDCLEVMPTLAKVDAVITDPPYGINTKSDGLGKLSPWGDLINSAHWYAAWMREARARLQPTRGCMWTCLNWRSMVTFQKAACDIAWPIESLMVWDKEWIGPGGLRGLRPSYELVALFAHGDFGIADRGLPDVQRFKVGSHKPNGHPAEKPISLMDFCVRHSPGAVLDPFMGSGTTGVAAVRAGRSFVGVEMDQRWFDIACERISRAQAQGSLLQPEAPAPTQDGLFASVEAA
;
A
#
# COMPACT_ATOMS: atom_id res chain seq x y z
N MET A 1 -18.81 -0.93 14.56
CA MET A 1 -18.24 -0.02 13.53
C MET A 1 -16.74 0.01 13.76
N ALA A 2 -15.94 -0.09 12.70
CA ALA A 2 -14.49 0.04 12.79
C ALA A 2 -14.11 1.43 13.34
N GLU A 3 -13.08 1.50 14.20
CA GLU A 3 -12.52 2.77 14.63
C GLU A 3 -11.93 3.49 13.42
N ARG A 4 -12.13 4.82 13.36
CA ARG A 4 -11.70 5.64 12.22
C ARG A 4 -10.90 6.85 12.72
N VAL A 5 -9.71 7.03 12.15
CA VAL A 5 -8.84 8.19 12.40
C VAL A 5 -8.57 8.92 11.10
N VAL A 6 -8.65 10.26 11.11
CA VAL A 6 -8.34 11.13 9.96
C VAL A 6 -7.11 11.97 10.27
N ILE A 7 -6.12 11.92 9.38
CA ILE A 7 -4.82 12.60 9.52
C ILE A 7 -4.55 13.33 8.19
N GLY A 8 -4.86 14.63 8.12
CA GLY A 8 -4.74 15.38 6.88
C GLY A 8 -5.57 14.75 5.76
N ASN A 9 -4.90 14.33 4.68
CA ASN A 9 -5.53 13.64 3.55
C ASN A 9 -5.54 12.10 3.66
N ALA A 10 -5.18 11.55 4.82
CA ALA A 10 -5.24 10.13 5.12
C ALA A 10 -6.43 9.78 6.03
N THR A 11 -7.11 8.67 5.74
CA THR A 11 -8.15 8.09 6.59
C THR A 11 -7.78 6.65 6.91
N LEU A 12 -7.68 6.33 8.19
CA LEU A 12 -7.25 5.02 8.68
C LEU A 12 -8.40 4.33 9.41
N TYR A 13 -8.54 3.03 9.22
CA TYR A 13 -9.56 2.21 9.83
C TYR A 13 -8.92 1.04 10.58
N LEU A 14 -9.30 0.88 11.85
CA LEU A 14 -8.99 -0.32 12.62
C LEU A 14 -10.11 -1.34 12.43
N GLY A 15 -9.83 -2.45 11.75
CA GLY A 15 -10.83 -3.49 11.47
C GLY A 15 -10.40 -4.47 10.39
N ASP A 16 -11.28 -5.42 10.09
CA ASP A 16 -11.09 -6.37 9.00
C ASP A 16 -11.30 -5.68 7.65
N CYS A 17 -10.36 -5.87 6.73
CA CYS A 17 -10.44 -5.29 5.39
C CYS A 17 -11.68 -5.75 4.60
N LEU A 18 -12.15 -6.98 4.81
CA LEU A 18 -13.37 -7.50 4.17
C LEU A 18 -14.65 -6.85 4.69
N GLU A 19 -14.63 -6.34 5.91
CA GLU A 19 -15.76 -5.59 6.49
C GLU A 19 -15.68 -4.10 6.13
N VAL A 20 -14.48 -3.54 6.11
CA VAL A 20 -14.26 -2.10 5.88
C VAL A 20 -14.35 -1.74 4.39
N MET A 21 -13.66 -2.47 3.50
CA MET A 21 -13.61 -2.13 2.07
C MET A 21 -14.97 -1.92 1.42
N PRO A 22 -16.02 -2.75 1.68
CA PRO A 22 -17.34 -2.53 1.08
C PRO A 22 -17.97 -1.16 1.38
N THR A 23 -17.55 -0.52 2.47
CA THR A 23 -18.08 0.78 2.92
C THR A 23 -17.33 1.98 2.34
N LEU A 24 -16.17 1.75 1.70
CA LEU A 24 -15.30 2.80 1.20
C LEU A 24 -15.77 3.37 -0.14
N ALA A 25 -15.44 4.63 -0.38
CA ALA A 25 -15.54 5.25 -1.69
C ALA A 25 -14.52 4.62 -2.68
N LYS A 26 -14.68 4.93 -3.97
CA LYS A 26 -13.73 4.53 -5.00
C LYS A 26 -12.39 5.23 -4.82
N VAL A 27 -11.33 4.49 -5.14
CA VAL A 27 -9.93 4.94 -5.17
C VAL A 27 -9.33 4.70 -6.55
N ASP A 28 -8.19 5.31 -6.82
CA ASP A 28 -7.52 5.17 -8.11
C ASP A 28 -6.48 4.04 -8.12
N ALA A 29 -5.93 3.72 -6.96
CA ALA A 29 -4.95 2.66 -6.81
C ALA A 29 -5.14 1.87 -5.51
N VAL A 30 -4.81 0.58 -5.57
CA VAL A 30 -4.57 -0.27 -4.39
C VAL A 30 -3.08 -0.61 -4.38
N ILE A 31 -2.39 -0.33 -3.26
CA ILE A 31 -0.97 -0.65 -3.09
C ILE A 31 -0.83 -1.33 -1.75
N THR A 32 -0.45 -2.61 -1.75
CA THR A 32 -0.59 -3.42 -0.54
C THR A 32 0.40 -4.56 -0.42
N ASP A 33 0.62 -4.98 0.83
CA ASP A 33 1.46 -6.11 1.22
C ASP A 33 0.64 -7.09 2.08
N PRO A 34 -0.19 -7.92 1.44
CA PRO A 34 -1.03 -8.87 2.17
C PRO A 34 -0.19 -9.94 2.86
N PRO A 35 -0.70 -10.58 3.92
CA PRO A 35 -0.03 -11.72 4.53
C PRO A 35 0.13 -12.87 3.54
N TYR A 36 1.34 -13.49 3.51
CA TYR A 36 1.71 -14.50 2.49
C TYR A 36 1.42 -15.95 2.87
N GLY A 37 0.79 -16.21 4.00
CA GLY A 37 0.56 -17.58 4.48
C GLY A 37 1.84 -18.35 4.86
N ILE A 38 2.94 -17.64 5.07
CA ILE A 38 4.14 -18.26 5.58
C ILE A 38 3.96 -18.47 7.09
N ASN A 39 4.02 -19.72 7.53
CA ASN A 39 4.12 -20.04 8.94
C ASN A 39 5.43 -19.47 9.50
N THR A 40 5.41 -18.19 9.89
CA THR A 40 6.50 -17.64 10.69
C THR A 40 6.36 -18.19 12.10
N LYS A 41 7.04 -19.26 12.38
CA LYS A 41 7.25 -19.78 13.77
C LYS A 41 8.09 -18.79 14.61
N SER A 42 8.02 -17.50 14.38
CA SER A 42 9.05 -16.59 14.85
C SER A 42 8.56 -15.38 15.63
N ASP A 43 7.44 -15.46 16.31
CA ASP A 43 7.17 -14.51 17.39
C ASP A 43 7.78 -14.91 18.75
N GLY A 44 8.65 -15.90 18.73
CA GLY A 44 9.33 -16.41 19.96
C GLY A 44 8.42 -17.07 20.98
N LEU A 45 7.11 -17.09 20.76
CA LEU A 45 6.09 -17.59 21.67
C LEU A 45 5.42 -18.88 21.20
N GLY A 46 5.83 -19.43 20.05
CA GLY A 46 5.29 -20.69 19.54
C GLY A 46 3.80 -20.65 19.16
N LYS A 47 3.18 -19.47 19.11
CA LYS A 47 1.82 -19.29 18.65
C LYS A 47 1.80 -19.27 17.12
N LEU A 48 0.99 -20.16 16.54
CA LEU A 48 0.63 -20.07 15.12
C LEU A 48 -0.01 -18.70 14.91
N SER A 49 0.42 -17.98 13.85
CA SER A 49 -0.30 -16.80 13.43
C SER A 49 -1.78 -17.16 13.30
N PRO A 50 -2.71 -16.39 13.86
CA PRO A 50 -4.14 -16.65 13.71
C PRO A 50 -4.59 -16.73 12.25
N TRP A 51 -3.72 -16.34 11.32
CA TRP A 51 -3.90 -16.35 9.87
C TRP A 51 -3.39 -17.60 9.17
N GLY A 52 -2.72 -18.54 9.87
CA GLY A 52 -1.94 -19.63 9.26
C GLY A 52 -2.74 -20.52 8.29
N ASP A 53 -4.01 -20.76 8.55
CA ASP A 53 -4.85 -21.64 7.74
C ASP A 53 -5.67 -20.88 6.67
N LEU A 54 -6.09 -19.65 6.96
CA LEU A 54 -6.87 -18.83 6.01
C LEU A 54 -6.02 -18.32 4.85
N ILE A 55 -4.78 -17.97 5.13
CA ILE A 55 -3.87 -17.26 4.20
C ILE A 55 -3.32 -18.17 3.10
N ASN A 56 -3.37 -19.50 3.26
CA ASN A 56 -2.97 -20.44 2.21
C ASN A 56 -4.10 -20.77 1.22
N SER A 57 -5.27 -20.13 1.36
CA SER A 57 -6.41 -20.42 0.53
C SER A 57 -6.56 -19.41 -0.60
N ALA A 58 -6.61 -19.89 -1.83
CA ALA A 58 -6.93 -19.07 -3.00
C ALA A 58 -8.27 -18.34 -2.83
N HIS A 59 -9.20 -18.92 -2.05
CA HIS A 59 -10.49 -18.33 -1.76
C HIS A 59 -10.35 -17.02 -0.94
N TRP A 60 -9.50 -16.98 0.07
CA TRP A 60 -9.26 -15.78 0.86
C TRP A 60 -8.60 -14.68 0.02
N TYR A 61 -7.59 -15.04 -0.81
CA TYR A 61 -6.99 -14.08 -1.75
C TYR A 61 -8.05 -13.54 -2.72
N ALA A 62 -8.88 -14.41 -3.30
CA ALA A 62 -9.93 -14.00 -4.23
C ALA A 62 -10.97 -13.08 -3.55
N ALA A 63 -11.28 -13.29 -2.28
CA ALA A 63 -12.25 -12.48 -1.54
C ALA A 63 -11.78 -11.02 -1.42
N TRP A 64 -10.61 -10.78 -0.82
CA TRP A 64 -10.13 -9.40 -0.66
C TRP A 64 -9.73 -8.74 -1.99
N MET A 65 -9.19 -9.50 -2.96
CA MET A 65 -8.88 -8.96 -4.28
C MET A 65 -10.14 -8.52 -5.04
N ARG A 66 -11.25 -9.25 -4.89
CA ARG A 66 -12.55 -8.86 -5.48
C ARG A 66 -13.04 -7.55 -4.87
N GLU A 67 -12.96 -7.40 -3.56
CA GLU A 67 -13.34 -6.16 -2.88
C GLU A 67 -12.39 -5.01 -3.26
N ALA A 68 -11.08 -5.23 -3.31
CA ALA A 68 -10.10 -4.24 -3.75
C ALA A 68 -10.40 -3.76 -5.18
N ARG A 69 -10.64 -4.71 -6.13
CA ARG A 69 -11.05 -4.37 -7.50
C ARG A 69 -12.36 -3.59 -7.53
N ALA A 70 -13.32 -3.98 -6.68
CA ALA A 70 -14.59 -3.27 -6.57
C ALA A 70 -14.43 -1.84 -6.05
N ARG A 71 -13.35 -1.49 -5.38
CA ARG A 71 -13.05 -0.11 -4.95
C ARG A 71 -12.29 0.71 -5.98
N LEU A 72 -11.69 0.10 -6.98
CA LEU A 72 -11.01 0.85 -8.04
C LEU A 72 -11.99 1.66 -8.91
N GLN A 73 -11.50 2.81 -9.38
CA GLN A 73 -12.17 3.56 -10.44
C GLN A 73 -12.31 2.70 -11.69
N PRO A 74 -13.48 2.64 -12.33
CA PRO A 74 -13.72 1.71 -13.44
C PRO A 74 -12.93 2.05 -14.70
N THR A 75 -12.61 3.31 -14.91
CA THR A 75 -11.97 3.79 -16.14
C THR A 75 -10.45 3.67 -16.12
N ARG A 76 -9.82 3.87 -14.97
CA ARG A 76 -8.36 3.87 -14.87
C ARG A 76 -7.92 3.60 -13.44
N GLY A 77 -7.77 2.35 -13.09
CA GLY A 77 -7.29 1.94 -11.78
C GLY A 77 -6.17 0.91 -11.87
N CYS A 78 -5.42 0.73 -10.79
CA CYS A 78 -4.42 -0.33 -10.71
C CYS A 78 -4.32 -0.90 -9.30
N MET A 79 -3.77 -2.12 -9.21
CA MET A 79 -3.35 -2.71 -7.95
C MET A 79 -1.91 -3.18 -8.04
N TRP A 80 -1.07 -2.71 -7.10
CA TRP A 80 0.25 -3.26 -6.83
C TRP A 80 0.17 -4.09 -5.56
N THR A 81 0.57 -5.34 -5.62
CA THR A 81 0.55 -6.22 -4.45
C THR A 81 1.86 -6.99 -4.32
N CYS A 82 2.44 -6.90 -3.13
CA CYS A 82 3.63 -7.68 -2.81
C CYS A 82 3.25 -9.15 -2.63
N LEU A 83 4.16 -10.05 -2.99
CA LEU A 83 4.04 -11.49 -2.79
C LEU A 83 5.41 -12.15 -2.82
N ASN A 84 5.49 -13.39 -2.37
CA ASN A 84 6.68 -14.19 -2.52
C ASN A 84 6.44 -15.37 -3.48
N TRP A 85 7.51 -16.03 -3.93
CA TRP A 85 7.40 -17.12 -4.88
C TRP A 85 6.58 -18.32 -4.35
N ARG A 86 6.50 -18.53 -3.01
CA ARG A 86 5.72 -19.63 -2.42
C ARG A 86 4.22 -19.38 -2.48
N SER A 87 3.80 -18.14 -2.33
CA SER A 87 2.39 -17.74 -2.43
C SER A 87 1.92 -17.54 -3.88
N MET A 88 2.87 -17.46 -4.83
CA MET A 88 2.58 -17.13 -6.23
C MET A 88 1.51 -18.02 -6.87
N VAL A 89 1.59 -19.34 -6.69
CA VAL A 89 0.63 -20.29 -7.31
C VAL A 89 -0.77 -20.07 -6.75
N THR A 90 -0.90 -19.94 -5.42
CA THR A 90 -2.18 -19.69 -4.76
C THR A 90 -2.76 -18.34 -5.15
N PHE A 91 -1.91 -17.33 -5.25
CA PHE A 91 -2.28 -15.98 -5.63
C PHE A 91 -2.75 -15.92 -7.09
N GLN A 92 -2.01 -16.55 -8.01
CA GLN A 92 -2.39 -16.63 -9.42
C GLN A 92 -3.72 -17.37 -9.62
N LYS A 93 -3.93 -18.47 -8.87
CA LYS A 93 -5.23 -19.14 -8.89
C LYS A 93 -6.36 -18.20 -8.46
N ALA A 94 -6.18 -17.43 -7.38
CA ALA A 94 -7.16 -16.46 -6.93
C ALA A 94 -7.45 -15.39 -8.00
N ALA A 95 -6.42 -14.89 -8.68
CA ALA A 95 -6.55 -13.93 -9.77
C ALA A 95 -7.37 -14.50 -10.93
N CYS A 96 -7.13 -15.76 -11.30
CA CYS A 96 -7.93 -16.47 -12.32
C CYS A 96 -9.39 -16.65 -11.87
N ASP A 97 -9.64 -17.04 -10.62
CA ASP A 97 -10.98 -17.27 -10.06
C ASP A 97 -11.86 -16.00 -10.09
N ILE A 98 -11.25 -14.81 -10.10
CA ILE A 98 -11.96 -13.53 -10.22
C ILE A 98 -11.83 -12.88 -11.60
N ALA A 99 -11.30 -13.60 -12.58
CA ALA A 99 -11.05 -13.09 -13.94
C ALA A 99 -10.33 -11.74 -13.97
N TRP A 100 -9.25 -11.63 -13.19
CA TRP A 100 -8.39 -10.45 -13.14
C TRP A 100 -6.91 -10.86 -13.26
N PRO A 101 -6.41 -10.98 -14.50
CA PRO A 101 -5.06 -11.46 -14.74
C PRO A 101 -4.00 -10.48 -14.23
N ILE A 102 -2.84 -11.02 -13.87
CA ILE A 102 -1.65 -10.22 -13.59
C ILE A 102 -1.21 -9.58 -14.91
N GLU A 103 -1.11 -8.26 -14.94
CA GLU A 103 -0.65 -7.49 -16.09
C GLU A 103 0.88 -7.53 -16.21
N SER A 104 1.57 -7.38 -15.07
CA SER A 104 3.03 -7.43 -15.01
C SER A 104 3.50 -7.93 -13.66
N LEU A 105 4.68 -8.56 -13.64
CA LEU A 105 5.29 -9.07 -12.43
C LEU A 105 6.68 -8.45 -12.27
N MET A 106 6.82 -7.58 -11.28
CA MET A 106 8.09 -6.95 -10.95
C MET A 106 8.86 -7.84 -9.96
N VAL A 107 10.13 -8.06 -10.24
CA VAL A 107 11.09 -8.64 -9.29
C VAL A 107 11.71 -7.50 -8.48
N TRP A 108 11.45 -7.47 -7.20
CA TRP A 108 12.14 -6.58 -6.27
C TRP A 108 13.42 -7.24 -5.78
N ASP A 109 14.56 -6.86 -6.35
CA ASP A 109 15.89 -7.20 -5.84
C ASP A 109 16.15 -6.39 -4.54
N LYS A 110 16.33 -7.11 -3.44
CA LYS A 110 16.51 -6.52 -2.10
C LYS A 110 17.91 -5.98 -1.86
N GLU A 111 18.85 -6.24 -2.75
CA GLU A 111 20.28 -5.99 -2.55
C GLU A 111 20.80 -6.57 -1.22
N TRP A 112 20.15 -7.62 -0.75
CA TRP A 112 20.45 -8.30 0.51
C TRP A 112 20.08 -9.77 0.41
N ILE A 113 20.88 -10.62 1.04
CA ILE A 113 20.65 -12.07 1.08
C ILE A 113 20.02 -12.43 2.42
N GLY A 114 18.75 -12.83 2.40
CA GLY A 114 18.00 -13.25 3.58
C GLY A 114 18.54 -14.50 4.26
N PRO A 115 18.08 -14.83 5.47
CA PRO A 115 18.37 -16.11 6.09
C PRO A 115 17.79 -17.22 5.22
N GLY A 116 18.61 -18.21 4.91
CA GLY A 116 18.19 -19.37 4.12
C GLY A 116 18.16 -20.63 4.96
N GLY A 117 17.45 -21.65 4.48
CA GLY A 117 17.54 -23.01 5.01
C GLY A 117 18.81 -23.73 4.51
N LEU A 118 19.11 -24.88 5.14
CA LEU A 118 20.31 -25.67 4.81
C LEU A 118 20.30 -26.32 3.41
N ARG A 119 19.13 -26.40 2.76
CA ARG A 119 18.92 -27.18 1.52
C ARG A 119 18.66 -26.33 0.27
N GLY A 120 18.53 -25.03 0.38
CA GLY A 120 18.13 -24.20 -0.75
C GLY A 120 18.94 -22.93 -0.88
N LEU A 121 18.70 -22.20 -1.98
CA LEU A 121 19.26 -20.88 -2.17
C LEU A 121 18.66 -19.90 -1.14
N ARG A 122 19.45 -18.92 -0.75
CA ARG A 122 19.01 -17.86 0.16
C ARG A 122 18.18 -16.83 -0.60
N PRO A 123 17.00 -16.44 -0.08
CA PRO A 123 16.13 -15.47 -0.76
C PRO A 123 16.78 -14.09 -0.82
N SER A 124 16.86 -13.51 -2.00
CA SER A 124 17.40 -12.17 -2.25
C SER A 124 16.35 -11.24 -2.90
N TYR A 125 15.19 -11.76 -3.25
CA TYR A 125 14.12 -10.99 -3.90
C TYR A 125 12.74 -11.28 -3.30
N GLU A 126 11.81 -10.40 -3.59
CA GLU A 126 10.36 -10.61 -3.54
C GLU A 126 9.73 -10.19 -4.87
N LEU A 127 8.45 -10.46 -5.01
CA LEU A 127 7.69 -10.14 -6.21
C LEU A 127 6.68 -9.05 -5.90
N VAL A 128 6.36 -8.23 -6.89
CA VAL A 128 5.26 -7.28 -6.83
C VAL A 128 4.43 -7.44 -8.10
N ALA A 129 3.19 -7.90 -7.96
CA ALA A 129 2.29 -8.06 -9.09
C ALA A 129 1.53 -6.75 -9.35
N LEU A 130 1.46 -6.37 -10.61
CA LEU A 130 0.63 -5.27 -11.11
C LEU A 130 -0.61 -5.83 -11.78
N PHE A 131 -1.76 -5.28 -11.39
CA PHE A 131 -3.04 -5.52 -12.05
C PHE A 131 -3.56 -4.22 -12.65
N ALA A 132 -3.91 -4.26 -13.90
CA ALA A 132 -4.57 -3.15 -14.57
C ALA A 132 -6.09 -3.23 -14.43
N HIS A 133 -6.75 -2.09 -14.36
CA HIS A 133 -8.20 -1.96 -14.40
C HIS A 133 -8.60 -0.80 -15.31
N GLY A 134 -9.55 -1.06 -16.23
CA GLY A 134 -9.90 -0.11 -17.28
C GLY A 134 -8.68 0.17 -18.19
N ASP A 135 -8.50 1.43 -18.54
CA ASP A 135 -7.42 1.90 -19.44
C ASP A 135 -6.11 2.25 -18.71
N PHE A 136 -5.87 1.61 -17.56
CA PHE A 136 -4.63 1.85 -16.84
C PHE A 136 -3.42 1.35 -17.64
N GLY A 137 -2.38 2.16 -17.68
CA GLY A 137 -1.07 1.80 -18.20
C GLY A 137 0.02 2.64 -17.53
N ILE A 138 1.20 2.05 -17.35
CA ILE A 138 2.39 2.76 -16.86
C ILE A 138 2.84 3.74 -17.95
N ALA A 139 2.99 5.02 -17.59
CA ALA A 139 3.37 6.08 -18.52
C ALA A 139 4.83 5.96 -18.98
N ASP A 140 5.73 5.59 -18.08
CA ASP A 140 7.14 5.39 -18.41
C ASP A 140 7.36 3.98 -19.00
N ARG A 141 7.55 3.94 -20.30
CA ARG A 141 7.76 2.69 -21.07
C ARG A 141 9.19 2.15 -20.97
N GLY A 142 10.11 2.89 -20.35
CA GLY A 142 11.50 2.48 -20.16
C GLY A 142 11.77 1.71 -18.85
N LEU A 143 10.75 1.50 -18.02
CA LEU A 143 10.92 0.82 -16.73
C LEU A 143 11.12 -0.69 -16.91
N PRO A 144 12.25 -1.26 -16.44
CA PRO A 144 12.44 -2.70 -16.40
C PRO A 144 11.60 -3.35 -15.30
N ASP A 145 11.31 -4.62 -15.46
CA ASP A 145 10.57 -5.43 -14.48
C ASP A 145 11.43 -5.93 -13.31
N VAL A 146 12.75 -5.71 -13.34
CA VAL A 146 13.64 -5.92 -12.19
C VAL A 146 14.02 -4.57 -11.60
N GLN A 147 13.56 -4.32 -10.38
CA GLN A 147 13.80 -3.08 -9.65
C GLN A 147 14.59 -3.35 -8.36
N ARG A 148 15.47 -2.42 -7.98
CA ARG A 148 16.33 -2.54 -6.80
C ARG A 148 15.91 -1.56 -5.74
N PHE A 149 15.51 -2.09 -4.58
CA PHE A 149 15.19 -1.30 -3.40
C PHE A 149 15.84 -1.96 -2.19
N LYS A 150 16.87 -1.32 -1.66
CA LYS A 150 17.61 -1.86 -0.53
C LYS A 150 16.73 -2.00 0.71
N VAL A 151 16.75 -3.18 1.31
CA VAL A 151 16.12 -3.39 2.63
C VAL A 151 16.92 -2.61 3.67
N GLY A 152 16.25 -1.75 4.43
CA GLY A 152 16.87 -0.99 5.52
C GLY A 152 17.43 -1.93 6.58
N SER A 153 18.67 -1.68 7.01
CA SER A 153 19.31 -2.42 8.11
C SER A 153 18.65 -2.16 9.46
N HIS A 154 17.96 -1.06 9.60
CA HIS A 154 17.27 -0.63 10.82
C HIS A 154 15.76 -0.62 10.60
N LYS A 155 15.04 -1.34 11.46
CA LYS A 155 13.56 -1.36 11.50
C LYS A 155 13.12 -0.60 12.74
N PRO A 156 12.99 0.74 12.69
CA PRO A 156 12.76 1.58 13.86
C PRO A 156 11.47 1.24 14.62
N ASN A 157 10.50 0.64 13.92
CA ASN A 157 9.19 0.31 14.49
C ASN A 157 9.07 -1.15 14.91
N GLY A 158 10.11 -1.97 14.71
CA GLY A 158 10.10 -3.39 15.09
C GLY A 158 9.19 -4.28 14.24
N HIS A 159 8.59 -3.75 13.15
CA HIS A 159 7.75 -4.57 12.27
C HIS A 159 8.63 -5.56 11.48
N PRO A 160 8.43 -6.88 11.62
CA PRO A 160 9.35 -7.87 11.05
C PRO A 160 9.39 -7.87 9.53
N ALA A 161 8.29 -7.48 8.89
CA ALA A 161 8.08 -7.51 7.43
C ALA A 161 7.90 -6.12 6.81
N GLU A 162 8.37 -5.05 7.47
CA GLU A 162 8.23 -3.68 6.94
C GLU A 162 8.91 -3.55 5.57
N LYS A 163 8.16 -3.06 4.58
CA LYS A 163 8.66 -2.80 3.23
C LYS A 163 9.46 -1.49 3.19
N PRO A 164 10.48 -1.39 2.33
CA PRO A 164 11.20 -0.11 2.14
C PRO A 164 10.26 0.98 1.63
N ILE A 165 10.38 2.18 2.18
CA ILE A 165 9.63 3.35 1.69
C ILE A 165 9.87 3.57 0.20
N SER A 166 11.12 3.40 -0.28
CA SER A 166 11.47 3.58 -1.69
C SER A 166 10.70 2.66 -2.65
N LEU A 167 10.36 1.44 -2.21
CA LEU A 167 9.50 0.53 -2.98
C LEU A 167 8.07 1.08 -3.05
N MET A 168 7.52 1.54 -1.92
CA MET A 168 6.16 2.08 -1.89
C MET A 168 6.08 3.43 -2.63
N ASP A 169 7.11 4.27 -2.54
CA ASP A 169 7.23 5.50 -3.34
C ASP A 169 7.23 5.22 -4.85
N PHE A 170 7.90 4.14 -5.27
CA PHE A 170 7.88 3.70 -6.66
C PHE A 170 6.45 3.33 -7.09
N CYS A 171 5.77 2.47 -6.33
CA CYS A 171 4.40 2.07 -6.63
C CYS A 171 3.43 3.26 -6.64
N VAL A 172 3.55 4.19 -5.67
CA VAL A 172 2.73 5.40 -5.60
C VAL A 172 2.97 6.30 -6.81
N ARG A 173 4.22 6.54 -7.21
CA ARG A 173 4.54 7.38 -8.38
C ARG A 173 3.97 6.84 -9.68
N HIS A 174 3.96 5.52 -9.84
CA HIS A 174 3.47 4.87 -11.05
C HIS A 174 1.99 4.46 -10.96
N SER A 175 1.26 5.05 -10.01
CA SER A 175 -0.18 4.87 -9.82
C SER A 175 -0.92 6.20 -9.96
N PRO A 176 -2.20 6.21 -10.36
CA PRO A 176 -3.04 7.41 -10.32
C PRO A 176 -3.52 7.74 -8.90
N GLY A 177 -3.98 8.94 -8.69
CA GLY A 177 -4.84 9.53 -7.67
C GLY A 177 -4.76 8.99 -6.22
N ALA A 178 -5.91 8.69 -5.66
CA ALA A 178 -6.08 8.22 -4.28
C ALA A 178 -5.64 6.76 -4.11
N VAL A 179 -4.99 6.44 -2.99
CA VAL A 179 -4.42 5.13 -2.70
C VAL A 179 -5.16 4.45 -1.56
N LEU A 180 -5.47 3.17 -1.72
CA LEU A 180 -5.97 2.27 -0.68
C LEU A 180 -4.92 1.20 -0.35
N ASP A 181 -4.68 0.97 0.94
CA ASP A 181 -3.94 -0.20 1.43
C ASP A 181 -4.80 -0.98 2.43
N PRO A 182 -5.39 -2.12 2.03
CA PRO A 182 -6.23 -2.92 2.91
C PRO A 182 -5.45 -3.72 3.98
N PHE A 183 -4.12 -3.70 3.94
CA PHE A 183 -3.23 -4.37 4.90
C PHE A 183 -2.08 -3.44 5.29
N MET A 184 -2.40 -2.23 5.77
CA MET A 184 -1.43 -1.15 5.88
C MET A 184 -0.29 -1.41 6.88
N GLY A 185 -0.45 -2.34 7.80
CA GLY A 185 0.55 -2.65 8.82
C GLY A 185 1.02 -1.40 9.55
N SER A 186 2.31 -1.18 9.60
CA SER A 186 2.92 0.02 10.19
C SER A 186 2.81 1.30 9.33
N GLY A 187 2.02 1.29 8.23
CA GLY A 187 1.67 2.48 7.44
C GLY A 187 2.71 2.94 6.42
N THR A 188 3.60 2.09 5.92
CA THR A 188 4.65 2.50 4.97
C THR A 188 4.06 3.04 3.67
N THR A 189 3.02 2.40 3.12
CA THR A 189 2.28 2.87 1.94
C THR A 189 1.63 4.23 2.21
N GLY A 190 1.04 4.42 3.39
CA GLY A 190 0.42 5.68 3.79
C GLY A 190 1.43 6.82 3.88
N VAL A 191 2.62 6.57 4.45
CA VAL A 191 3.71 7.55 4.47
C VAL A 191 4.15 7.93 3.05
N ALA A 192 4.29 6.97 2.14
CA ALA A 192 4.65 7.23 0.74
C ALA A 192 3.56 8.07 0.04
N ALA A 193 2.28 7.69 0.20
CA ALA A 193 1.15 8.40 -0.41
C ALA A 193 1.04 9.86 0.08
N VAL A 194 1.14 10.08 1.39
CA VAL A 194 1.04 11.42 1.99
C VAL A 194 2.22 12.30 1.55
N ARG A 195 3.45 11.78 1.51
CA ARG A 195 4.62 12.52 0.99
C ARG A 195 4.46 12.90 -0.48
N ALA A 196 3.77 12.09 -1.26
CA ALA A 196 3.43 12.39 -2.65
C ALA A 196 2.22 13.33 -2.80
N GLY A 197 1.66 13.86 -1.71
CA GLY A 197 0.47 14.72 -1.72
C GLY A 197 -0.82 14.01 -2.09
N ARG A 198 -0.85 12.67 -2.00
CA ARG A 198 -2.00 11.85 -2.38
C ARG A 198 -2.93 11.56 -1.21
N SER A 199 -4.22 11.44 -1.49
CA SER A 199 -5.18 10.91 -0.52
C SER A 199 -4.89 9.43 -0.26
N PHE A 200 -5.00 9.02 1.00
CA PHE A 200 -4.72 7.66 1.43
C PHE A 200 -5.86 7.11 2.28
N VAL A 201 -6.22 5.85 2.04
CA VAL A 201 -7.09 5.08 2.91
C VAL A 201 -6.31 3.82 3.33
N GLY A 202 -6.19 3.59 4.64
CA GLY A 202 -5.52 2.40 5.18
C GLY A 202 -6.45 1.60 6.07
N VAL A 203 -6.34 0.27 6.01
CA VAL A 203 -7.03 -0.64 6.92
C VAL A 203 -6.01 -1.53 7.62
N GLU A 204 -6.13 -1.66 8.93
CA GLU A 204 -5.30 -2.54 9.76
C GLU A 204 -6.17 -3.13 10.86
N MET A 205 -5.99 -4.40 11.18
CA MET A 205 -6.81 -5.04 12.18
C MET A 205 -6.12 -5.23 13.53
N ASP A 206 -4.78 -5.13 13.55
CA ASP A 206 -3.99 -5.17 14.79
C ASP A 206 -3.85 -3.75 15.35
N GLN A 207 -4.34 -3.53 16.57
CA GLN A 207 -4.32 -2.22 17.24
C GLN A 207 -2.90 -1.63 17.31
N ARG A 208 -1.90 -2.45 17.64
CA ARG A 208 -0.52 -1.99 17.79
C ARG A 208 0.03 -1.43 16.48
N TRP A 209 -0.21 -2.13 15.35
CA TRP A 209 0.27 -1.66 14.06
C TRP A 209 -0.53 -0.46 13.57
N PHE A 210 -1.81 -0.41 13.87
CA PHE A 210 -2.67 0.75 13.60
C PHE A 210 -2.15 2.01 14.30
N ASP A 211 -1.82 1.93 15.60
CA ASP A 211 -1.30 3.07 16.38
C ASP A 211 0.03 3.56 15.80
N ILE A 212 0.94 2.65 15.45
CA ILE A 212 2.21 2.96 14.80
C ILE A 212 1.98 3.64 13.44
N ALA A 213 1.03 3.16 12.65
CA ALA A 213 0.68 3.76 11.37
C ALA A 213 0.15 5.19 11.53
N CYS A 214 -0.74 5.42 12.51
CA CYS A 214 -1.25 6.75 12.84
C CYS A 214 -0.11 7.72 13.17
N GLU A 215 0.83 7.33 14.02
CA GLU A 215 1.96 8.16 14.39
C GLU A 215 2.88 8.48 13.21
N ARG A 216 3.23 7.47 12.40
CA ARG A 216 4.13 7.63 11.24
C ARG A 216 3.52 8.51 10.16
N ILE A 217 2.24 8.31 9.86
CA ILE A 217 1.54 9.11 8.85
C ILE A 217 1.34 10.54 9.34
N SER A 218 1.04 10.76 10.62
CA SER A 218 0.97 12.11 11.22
C SER A 218 2.30 12.85 11.09
N ARG A 219 3.43 12.19 11.39
CA ARG A 219 4.76 12.78 11.21
C ARG A 219 5.07 13.13 9.76
N ALA A 220 4.70 12.24 8.82
CA ALA A 220 4.89 12.49 7.39
C ALA A 220 4.04 13.66 6.88
N GLN A 221 2.80 13.77 7.35
CA GLN A 221 1.90 14.88 7.03
C GLN A 221 2.45 16.22 7.53
N ALA A 222 2.94 16.26 8.78
CA ALA A 222 3.53 17.46 9.37
C ALA A 222 4.80 17.91 8.61
N GLN A 223 5.66 16.96 8.19
CA GLN A 223 6.85 17.28 7.39
C GLN A 223 6.49 17.83 6.01
N GLY A 224 5.48 17.28 5.34
CA GLY A 224 5.00 17.76 4.04
C GLY A 224 4.42 19.18 4.13
N SER A 225 3.71 19.50 5.20
CA SER A 225 3.14 20.83 5.45
C SER A 225 4.21 21.91 5.63
N LEU A 226 5.35 21.57 6.27
CA LEU A 226 6.46 22.52 6.47
C LEU A 226 7.23 22.83 5.17
N LEU A 227 7.12 22.00 4.16
CA LEU A 227 7.82 22.15 2.88
C LEU A 227 6.95 22.79 1.79
N GLN A 228 5.65 23.00 2.04
CA GLN A 228 4.80 23.76 1.13
C GLN A 228 5.07 25.26 1.33
N PRO A 229 5.36 26.02 0.25
CA PRO A 229 5.41 27.48 0.36
C PRO A 229 4.08 27.97 0.91
N GLU A 230 4.11 28.90 1.88
CA GLU A 230 2.90 29.62 2.31
C GLU A 230 2.15 30.09 1.06
N ALA A 231 0.85 29.81 0.98
CA ALA A 231 0.03 30.37 -0.07
C ALA A 231 0.23 31.89 -0.08
N PRO A 232 0.48 32.53 -1.24
CA PRO A 232 0.69 33.96 -1.29
C PRO A 232 -0.49 34.64 -0.61
N ALA A 233 -0.18 35.54 0.34
CA ALA A 233 -1.17 36.32 1.03
C ALA A 233 -2.08 36.98 -0.02
N PRO A 234 -3.42 37.06 0.19
CA PRO A 234 -4.31 37.68 -0.76
C PRO A 234 -3.81 39.10 -1.02
N THR A 235 -3.48 39.37 -2.27
CA THR A 235 -3.08 40.73 -2.69
C THR A 235 -4.23 41.71 -2.41
N GLN A 236 -3.92 42.81 -1.75
CA GLN A 236 -4.88 43.85 -1.36
C GLN A 236 -5.46 44.63 -2.56
N ASP A 237 -5.30 44.20 -3.78
CA ASP A 237 -5.73 44.90 -4.99
C ASP A 237 -7.25 44.89 -5.27
N GLY A 238 -8.05 44.35 -4.34
CA GLY A 238 -9.52 44.29 -4.46
C GLY A 238 -10.29 45.40 -3.75
N LEU A 239 -9.62 46.30 -3.01
CA LEU A 239 -10.31 47.27 -2.12
C LEU A 239 -10.53 48.66 -2.73
N PHE A 240 -10.10 48.94 -3.96
CA PHE A 240 -10.27 50.27 -4.59
C PHE A 240 -11.00 50.27 -5.93
N ALA A 241 -11.72 49.21 -6.28
CA ALA A 241 -12.47 49.14 -7.54
C ALA A 241 -13.96 49.55 -7.41
N SER A 242 -14.31 50.47 -6.53
CA SER A 242 -15.69 50.96 -6.43
C SER A 242 -15.78 52.40 -5.95
N VAL A 243 -15.09 53.34 -6.63
CA VAL A 243 -15.38 54.77 -6.56
C VAL A 243 -15.02 55.41 -7.91
N GLU A 244 -15.81 55.21 -8.94
CA GLU A 244 -15.92 56.08 -10.12
C GLU A 244 -17.10 55.60 -10.97
N ALA A 245 -18.31 56.03 -10.63
CA ALA A 245 -19.46 56.26 -11.51
C ALA A 245 -20.57 56.89 -10.71
N ALA A 246 -20.54 58.23 -10.59
CA ALA A 246 -21.69 59.09 -10.37
C ALA A 246 -21.59 60.26 -11.31
#